data_e0d32d93f599af0c7f7c30d826f49fa9
#
_entry.id   e0d32d93f599af0c7f7c30d826f49fa9
#
_cell.length_a   1.000
_cell.length_b   1.000
_cell.length_c   1.000
_cell.angle_alpha   90.00
_cell.angle_beta   90.00
_cell.angle_gamma   90.00
#
_symmetry.space_group_name_H-M   'P 1'
#
loop_
_entity.id
_entity.type
_entity.pdbx_description
1 polymer ?
#
loop_
_entity_poly.entity_id
_entity_poly.type
_entity_poly.pdbx_seq_one_letter_code
_entity_poly.pdbx_strand_id
1 'polypeptide(L)'
;MKIGRFWPVLLSCGLAACGPGGFSASEDPVFAPSIDPRGEAVDQLLVGHRLMEAGEYELAMSSFRLAAVEDGLTPEIVTALGSANLALGRLGQAEELLRRAVKEEPDRAEGWNNLGVVLIESGQTAEAAQVFRRAFALDDGQSVAIRDNLRLALAKMENSQYGSELQQEYKLVRRGSSDFLIRPTQ
;
A
#
# COMPACT_ATOMS: atom_id res chain seq x y z
N MET A 1 28.82 24.17 88.61
CA MET A 1 29.08 23.79 87.23
C MET A 1 28.06 22.73 86.85
N LYS A 2 27.01 23.09 86.13
CA LYS A 2 25.91 22.23 85.77
C LYS A 2 26.00 21.95 84.27
N ILE A 3 26.21 20.66 83.95
CA ILE A 3 26.30 20.18 82.54
C ILE A 3 24.89 19.85 82.09
N GLY A 4 24.38 20.61 81.09
CA GLY A 4 23.07 20.37 80.48
C GLY A 4 23.10 19.17 79.56
N ARG A 5 22.18 18.25 79.79
CA ARG A 5 21.93 17.08 78.93
C ARG A 5 21.10 17.49 77.78
N PHE A 6 21.71 17.52 76.56
CA PHE A 6 20.96 17.61 75.29
C PHE A 6 20.39 16.24 74.93
N TRP A 7 19.09 16.16 74.78
CA TRP A 7 18.39 14.99 74.37
C TRP A 7 18.16 15.14 72.84
N PRO A 8 18.65 14.26 71.99
CA PRO A 8 18.33 14.31 70.55
C PRO A 8 16.91 13.78 70.33
N VAL A 9 16.06 14.64 69.85
CA VAL A 9 14.73 14.25 69.29
C VAL A 9 14.98 13.53 67.96
N LEU A 10 14.80 12.23 67.97
CA LEU A 10 14.77 11.39 66.77
C LEU A 10 13.46 11.68 66.04
N LEU A 11 13.57 12.46 64.97
CA LEU A 11 12.49 12.67 63.99
C LEU A 11 12.40 11.45 63.10
N SER A 12 11.54 10.48 63.44
CA SER A 12 11.23 9.33 62.58
C SER A 12 10.32 9.81 61.44
N CYS A 13 10.92 10.08 60.27
CA CYS A 13 10.19 10.17 59.00
C CYS A 13 9.60 8.82 58.65
N GLY A 14 8.31 8.65 58.88
CA GLY A 14 7.54 7.54 58.35
C GLY A 14 7.53 7.59 56.85
N LEU A 15 8.31 6.71 56.19
CA LEU A 15 8.09 6.40 54.78
C LEU A 15 6.73 5.69 54.67
N ALA A 16 5.72 6.41 54.24
CA ALA A 16 4.50 5.81 53.78
C ALA A 16 4.88 4.96 52.54
N ALA A 17 4.95 3.64 52.75
CA ALA A 17 5.04 2.69 51.64
C ALA A 17 3.84 2.89 50.75
N CYS A 18 4.08 3.38 49.55
CA CYS A 18 3.15 3.20 48.47
C CYS A 18 2.92 1.70 48.32
N GLY A 19 1.77 1.23 48.79
CA GLY A 19 1.33 -0.14 48.52
C GLY A 19 1.32 -0.36 47.01
N PRO A 20 1.55 -1.58 46.54
CA PRO A 20 1.36 -1.94 45.15
C PRO A 20 -0.15 -1.95 44.85
N GLY A 21 -0.75 -0.76 44.80
CA GLY A 21 -2.03 -0.58 44.18
C GLY A 21 -1.76 -0.71 42.67
N GLY A 22 -1.56 -1.95 42.26
CA GLY A 22 -1.67 -2.25 40.84
C GLY A 22 -3.02 -1.72 40.40
N PHE A 23 -3.03 -0.88 39.38
CA PHE A 23 -4.24 -0.63 38.63
C PHE A 23 -4.70 -2.02 38.15
N SER A 24 -5.59 -2.65 38.90
CA SER A 24 -6.34 -3.77 38.37
C SER A 24 -7.13 -3.15 37.21
N ALA A 25 -6.66 -3.41 36.01
CA ALA A 25 -7.46 -3.16 34.82
C ALA A 25 -8.80 -3.83 35.12
N SER A 26 -9.85 -3.02 35.22
CA SER A 26 -11.22 -3.55 35.33
C SER A 26 -11.38 -4.51 34.18
N GLU A 27 -11.82 -5.73 34.44
CA GLU A 27 -12.15 -6.73 33.42
C GLU A 27 -13.33 -6.31 32.52
N ASP A 28 -13.75 -5.07 32.62
CA ASP A 28 -14.78 -4.51 31.77
C ASP A 28 -14.14 -3.96 30.49
N PRO A 29 -14.32 -4.59 29.30
CA PRO A 29 -13.61 -4.26 28.08
C PRO A 29 -14.18 -3.00 27.40
N VAL A 30 -14.25 -1.90 28.15
CA VAL A 30 -14.80 -0.64 27.60
C VAL A 30 -13.85 0.00 26.57
N PHE A 31 -12.55 -0.35 26.55
CA PHE A 31 -11.57 0.35 25.72
C PHE A 31 -10.70 -0.50 24.79
N ALA A 32 -10.59 -1.78 25.03
CA ALA A 32 -9.97 -2.69 24.06
C ALA A 32 -10.47 -4.12 24.31
N PRO A 33 -11.07 -4.80 23.34
CA PRO A 33 -11.28 -6.23 23.46
C PRO A 33 -9.92 -6.90 23.65
N SER A 34 -9.86 -7.84 24.60
CA SER A 34 -8.67 -8.68 24.76
C SER A 34 -8.37 -9.39 23.44
N ILE A 35 -7.09 -9.53 23.10
CA ILE A 35 -6.69 -10.32 21.94
C ILE A 35 -7.21 -11.75 22.16
N ASP A 36 -8.12 -12.20 21.30
CA ASP A 36 -8.55 -13.59 21.29
C ASP A 36 -7.39 -14.46 20.81
N PRO A 37 -6.78 -15.30 21.64
CA PRO A 37 -5.68 -16.16 21.22
C PRO A 37 -6.11 -17.25 20.22
N ARG A 38 -7.41 -17.37 19.95
CA ARG A 38 -8.01 -18.22 18.91
C ARG A 38 -8.50 -17.40 17.72
N GLY A 39 -8.33 -16.07 17.74
CA GLY A 39 -8.66 -15.20 16.63
C GLY A 39 -7.88 -15.62 15.39
N GLU A 40 -8.58 -15.76 14.29
CA GLU A 40 -7.96 -16.01 12.99
C GLU A 40 -7.04 -14.84 12.64
N ALA A 41 -5.83 -15.14 12.18
CA ALA A 41 -4.89 -14.09 11.76
C ALA A 41 -5.56 -13.22 10.68
N VAL A 42 -5.44 -11.92 10.82
CA VAL A 42 -6.00 -11.00 9.85
C VAL A 42 -5.22 -11.14 8.55
N ASP A 43 -5.90 -11.45 7.46
CA ASP A 43 -5.32 -11.47 6.12
C ASP A 43 -4.79 -10.09 5.74
N GLN A 44 -3.47 -9.92 5.81
CA GLN A 44 -2.80 -8.64 5.55
C GLN A 44 -2.87 -8.23 4.08
N LEU A 45 -2.97 -9.18 3.16
CA LEU A 45 -3.15 -8.89 1.74
C LEU A 45 -4.55 -8.27 1.49
N LEU A 46 -5.59 -8.85 2.09
CA LEU A 46 -6.95 -8.30 2.02
C LEU A 46 -7.05 -6.91 2.67
N VAL A 47 -6.41 -6.72 3.83
CA VAL A 47 -6.34 -5.39 4.49
C VAL A 47 -5.67 -4.39 3.56
N GLY A 48 -4.53 -4.75 2.96
CA GLY A 48 -3.84 -3.90 2.01
C GLY A 48 -4.72 -3.48 0.82
N HIS A 49 -5.46 -4.41 0.23
CA HIS A 49 -6.39 -4.09 -0.87
C HIS A 49 -7.49 -3.11 -0.44
N ARG A 50 -8.08 -3.28 0.73
CA ARG A 50 -9.09 -2.35 1.27
C ARG A 50 -8.52 -0.95 1.52
N LEU A 51 -7.29 -0.87 2.02
CA LEU A 51 -6.57 0.39 2.21
C LEU A 51 -6.26 1.06 0.87
N MET A 52 -5.88 0.28 -0.15
CA MET A 52 -5.75 0.76 -1.51
C MET A 52 -7.07 1.36 -2.03
N GLU A 53 -8.20 0.74 -1.78
CA GLU A 53 -9.54 1.25 -2.13
C GLU A 53 -9.89 2.54 -1.40
N ALA A 54 -9.47 2.68 -0.16
CA ALA A 54 -9.65 3.89 0.63
C ALA A 54 -8.69 5.02 0.24
N GLY A 55 -7.69 4.77 -0.64
CA GLY A 55 -6.66 5.76 -0.99
C GLY A 55 -5.52 5.86 0.03
N GLU A 56 -5.50 4.99 1.03
CA GLU A 56 -4.51 4.96 2.12
C GLU A 56 -3.27 4.15 1.69
N TYR A 57 -2.56 4.64 0.66
CA TYR A 57 -1.51 3.89 -0.05
C TYR A 57 -0.30 3.53 0.80
N GLU A 58 0.11 4.40 1.74
CA GLU A 58 1.23 4.10 2.65
C GLU A 58 0.85 3.02 3.67
N LEU A 59 -0.39 3.01 4.15
CA LEU A 59 -0.90 1.96 5.03
C LEU A 59 -1.06 0.65 4.26
N ALA A 60 -1.56 0.70 3.02
CA ALA A 60 -1.64 -0.45 2.14
C ALA A 60 -0.26 -1.08 1.90
N MET A 61 0.75 -0.25 1.62
CA MET A 61 2.14 -0.69 1.47
C MET A 61 2.63 -1.43 2.72
N SER A 62 2.29 -0.93 3.91
CA SER A 62 2.67 -1.56 5.18
C SER A 62 2.01 -2.93 5.36
N SER A 63 0.71 -3.03 5.04
CA SER A 63 -0.02 -4.31 5.09
C SER A 63 0.51 -5.32 4.06
N PHE A 64 0.80 -4.90 2.83
CA PHE A 64 1.39 -5.79 1.83
C PHE A 64 2.79 -6.28 2.21
N ARG A 65 3.59 -5.47 2.92
CA ARG A 65 4.87 -5.92 3.47
C ARG A 65 4.69 -6.94 4.59
N LEU A 66 3.67 -6.79 5.43
CA LEU A 66 3.34 -7.80 6.44
C LEU A 66 2.91 -9.11 5.77
N ALA A 67 2.02 -9.06 4.77
CA ALA A 67 1.67 -10.22 3.97
C ALA A 67 2.91 -10.91 3.37
N ALA A 68 3.86 -10.13 2.85
CA ALA A 68 5.11 -10.66 2.32
C ALA A 68 6.00 -11.34 3.38
N VAL A 69 5.92 -10.94 4.64
CA VAL A 69 6.62 -11.59 5.75
C VAL A 69 5.94 -12.89 6.15
N GLU A 70 4.61 -12.93 6.12
CA GLU A 70 3.80 -14.08 6.51
C GLU A 70 3.77 -15.17 5.42
N ASP A 71 3.49 -14.78 4.17
CA ASP A 71 3.23 -15.68 3.04
C ASP A 71 4.37 -15.76 2.03
N GLY A 72 5.41 -14.94 2.20
CA GLY A 72 6.48 -14.77 1.23
C GLY A 72 6.10 -13.79 0.11
N LEU A 73 7.04 -13.58 -0.82
CA LEU A 73 6.81 -12.72 -1.99
C LEU A 73 6.12 -13.51 -3.11
N THR A 74 4.86 -13.83 -2.91
CA THR A 74 4.03 -14.45 -3.96
C THR A 74 3.82 -13.45 -5.12
N PRO A 75 3.54 -13.91 -6.35
CA PRO A 75 3.29 -13.01 -7.50
C PRO A 75 2.15 -12.03 -7.24
N GLU A 76 1.12 -12.44 -6.50
CA GLU A 76 0.02 -11.58 -6.09
C GLU A 76 0.49 -10.45 -5.18
N ILE A 77 1.28 -10.76 -4.14
CA ILE A 77 1.85 -9.77 -3.22
C ILE A 77 2.83 -8.84 -3.96
N VAL A 78 3.62 -9.37 -4.90
CA VAL A 78 4.51 -8.56 -5.74
C VAL A 78 3.71 -7.59 -6.60
N THR A 79 2.60 -8.03 -7.19
CA THR A 79 1.68 -7.17 -7.96
C THR A 79 1.06 -6.09 -7.07
N ALA A 80 0.60 -6.45 -5.87
CA ALA A 80 0.03 -5.51 -4.90
C ALA A 80 1.04 -4.44 -4.45
N LEU A 81 2.28 -4.84 -4.15
CA LEU A 81 3.38 -3.92 -3.83
C LEU A 81 3.72 -3.00 -5.01
N GLY A 82 3.72 -3.53 -6.23
CA GLY A 82 3.91 -2.75 -7.46
C GLY A 82 2.81 -1.71 -7.65
N SER A 83 1.55 -2.11 -7.46
CA SER A 83 0.38 -1.24 -7.55
C SER A 83 0.38 -0.14 -6.48
N ALA A 84 0.78 -0.46 -5.25
CA ALA A 84 0.91 0.54 -4.19
C ALA A 84 2.04 1.55 -4.49
N ASN A 85 3.19 1.10 -5.01
CA ASN A 85 4.26 2.00 -5.45
C ASN A 85 3.82 2.90 -6.60
N LEU A 86 3.05 2.38 -7.57
CA LEU A 86 2.47 3.18 -8.64
C LEU A 86 1.54 4.28 -8.08
N ALA A 87 0.65 3.93 -7.16
CA ALA A 87 -0.26 4.89 -6.52
C ALA A 87 0.50 5.99 -5.73
N LEU A 88 1.67 5.66 -5.19
CA LEU A 88 2.57 6.57 -4.49
C LEU A 88 3.50 7.37 -5.42
N GLY A 89 3.40 7.18 -6.75
CA GLY A 89 4.27 7.83 -7.74
C GLY A 89 5.71 7.33 -7.74
N ARG A 90 6.00 6.19 -7.11
CA ARG A 90 7.33 5.58 -7.03
C ARG A 90 7.58 4.70 -8.27
N LEU A 91 7.62 5.35 -9.44
CA LEU A 91 7.56 4.66 -10.74
C LEU A 91 8.65 3.61 -10.95
N GLY A 92 9.91 3.90 -10.58
CA GLY A 92 11.00 2.95 -10.75
C GLY A 92 10.82 1.65 -9.93
N GLN A 93 10.34 1.78 -8.69
CA GLN A 93 10.05 0.63 -7.83
C GLN A 93 8.82 -0.15 -8.31
N ALA A 94 7.80 0.58 -8.78
CA ALA A 94 6.61 -0.03 -9.37
C ALA A 94 6.96 -0.84 -10.62
N GLU A 95 7.78 -0.28 -11.52
CA GLU A 95 8.21 -0.94 -12.74
C GLU A 95 8.97 -2.24 -12.45
N GLU A 96 9.94 -2.21 -11.54
CA GLU A 96 10.73 -3.38 -11.16
C GLU A 96 9.84 -4.52 -10.65
N LEU A 97 8.94 -4.19 -9.70
CA LEU A 97 8.01 -5.17 -9.12
C LEU A 97 7.03 -5.73 -10.15
N LEU A 98 6.45 -4.87 -10.98
CA LEU A 98 5.46 -5.30 -11.98
C LEU A 98 6.09 -6.09 -13.13
N ARG A 99 7.33 -5.76 -13.55
CA ARG A 99 8.08 -6.59 -14.50
C ARG A 99 8.37 -7.98 -13.93
N ARG A 100 8.66 -8.07 -12.63
CA ARG A 100 8.81 -9.34 -11.94
C ARG A 100 7.48 -10.10 -11.90
N ALA A 101 6.39 -9.44 -11.51
CA ALA A 101 5.06 -10.06 -11.43
C ALA A 101 4.62 -10.67 -12.76
N VAL A 102 4.72 -9.94 -13.88
CA VAL A 102 4.33 -10.44 -15.21
C VAL A 102 5.25 -11.55 -15.74
N LYS A 103 6.46 -11.65 -15.21
CA LYS A 103 7.37 -12.77 -15.53
C LYS A 103 6.99 -14.03 -14.77
N GLU A 104 6.56 -13.90 -13.52
CA GLU A 104 6.16 -15.03 -12.66
C GLU A 104 4.73 -15.51 -12.98
N GLU A 105 3.81 -14.58 -13.29
CA GLU A 105 2.42 -14.86 -13.71
C GLU A 105 2.11 -14.20 -15.06
N PRO A 106 2.56 -14.76 -16.18
CA PRO A 106 2.43 -14.14 -17.49
C PRO A 106 0.99 -14.09 -18.04
N ASP A 107 0.08 -14.82 -17.43
CA ASP A 107 -1.32 -14.93 -17.86
C ASP A 107 -2.28 -14.05 -17.05
N ARG A 108 -1.77 -13.29 -16.07
CA ARG A 108 -2.57 -12.35 -15.27
C ARG A 108 -2.62 -10.97 -15.97
N ALA A 109 -3.77 -10.64 -16.54
CA ALA A 109 -3.98 -9.38 -17.26
C ALA A 109 -3.74 -8.11 -16.43
N GLU A 110 -4.07 -8.14 -15.14
CA GLU A 110 -3.90 -7.04 -14.19
C GLU A 110 -2.44 -6.58 -14.08
N GLY A 111 -1.51 -7.52 -13.90
CA GLY A 111 -0.08 -7.22 -13.80
C GLY A 111 0.43 -6.48 -15.07
N TRP A 112 0.01 -6.94 -16.25
CA TRP A 112 0.34 -6.29 -17.52
C TRP A 112 -0.29 -4.91 -17.63
N ASN A 113 -1.56 -4.75 -17.22
CA ASN A 113 -2.21 -3.44 -17.21
C ASN A 113 -1.45 -2.43 -16.33
N ASN A 114 -1.13 -2.80 -15.11
CA ASN A 114 -0.45 -1.91 -14.16
C ASN A 114 0.98 -1.60 -14.61
N LEU A 115 1.69 -2.55 -15.22
CA LEU A 115 2.98 -2.29 -15.87
C LEU A 115 2.83 -1.28 -17.01
N GLY A 116 1.81 -1.44 -17.87
CA GLY A 116 1.52 -0.50 -18.95
C GLY A 116 1.28 0.92 -18.44
N VAL A 117 0.56 1.07 -17.31
CA VAL A 117 0.32 2.37 -16.68
C VAL A 117 1.64 2.99 -16.19
N VAL A 118 2.49 2.23 -15.51
CA VAL A 118 3.83 2.71 -15.08
C VAL A 118 4.64 3.19 -16.26
N LEU A 119 4.64 2.45 -17.37
CA LEU A 119 5.39 2.80 -18.58
C LEU A 119 4.86 4.09 -19.24
N ILE A 120 3.54 4.33 -19.22
CA ILE A 120 2.96 5.60 -19.69
C ILE A 120 3.41 6.77 -18.82
N GLU A 121 3.35 6.61 -17.48
CA GLU A 121 3.77 7.64 -16.52
C GLU A 121 5.29 7.92 -16.64
N SER A 122 6.08 6.90 -17.00
CA SER A 122 7.53 7.01 -17.24
C SER A 122 7.88 7.49 -18.67
N GLY A 123 6.88 7.81 -19.52
CA GLY A 123 7.08 8.29 -20.89
C GLY A 123 7.44 7.20 -21.91
N GLN A 124 7.43 5.93 -21.54
CA GLN A 124 7.76 4.78 -22.39
C GLN A 124 6.54 4.30 -23.18
N THR A 125 5.91 5.22 -23.92
CA THR A 125 4.60 5.03 -24.58
C THR A 125 4.56 3.86 -25.55
N ALA A 126 5.63 3.65 -26.33
CA ALA A 126 5.69 2.58 -27.33
C ALA A 126 5.67 1.17 -26.67
N GLU A 127 6.42 0.99 -25.59
CA GLU A 127 6.41 -0.24 -24.82
C GLU A 127 5.07 -0.43 -24.08
N ALA A 128 4.55 0.63 -23.48
CA ALA A 128 3.24 0.61 -22.83
C ALA A 128 2.12 0.10 -23.76
N ALA A 129 2.10 0.56 -25.02
CA ALA A 129 1.12 0.09 -26.00
C ALA A 129 1.22 -1.42 -26.28
N GLN A 130 2.43 -1.99 -26.29
CA GLN A 130 2.63 -3.43 -26.45
C GLN A 130 2.15 -4.20 -25.21
N VAL A 131 2.49 -3.70 -24.03
CA VAL A 131 2.11 -4.26 -22.74
C VAL A 131 0.58 -4.25 -22.58
N PHE A 132 -0.10 -3.14 -22.91
CA PHE A 132 -1.57 -3.08 -22.90
C PHE A 132 -2.22 -4.00 -23.93
N ARG A 133 -1.63 -4.21 -25.12
CA ARG A 133 -2.13 -5.23 -26.06
C ARG A 133 -2.08 -6.62 -25.44
N ARG A 134 -1.02 -6.94 -24.70
CA ARG A 134 -0.92 -8.22 -23.98
C ARG A 134 -2.00 -8.33 -22.93
N ALA A 135 -2.17 -7.30 -22.07
CA ALA A 135 -3.23 -7.27 -21.06
C ALA A 135 -4.63 -7.44 -21.70
N PHE A 136 -4.91 -6.73 -22.80
CA PHE A 136 -6.18 -6.82 -23.51
C PHE A 136 -6.45 -8.22 -24.08
N ALA A 137 -5.42 -8.87 -24.62
CA ALA A 137 -5.54 -10.22 -25.14
C ALA A 137 -5.79 -11.28 -24.03
N LEU A 138 -5.21 -11.08 -22.86
CA LEU A 138 -5.41 -11.98 -21.70
C LEU A 138 -6.78 -11.79 -21.03
N ASP A 139 -7.35 -10.61 -21.12
CA ASP A 139 -8.64 -10.24 -20.55
C ASP A 139 -9.81 -10.48 -21.52
N ASP A 140 -9.55 -10.97 -22.72
CA ASP A 140 -10.54 -11.10 -23.80
C ASP A 140 -11.31 -9.79 -24.09
N GLY A 141 -10.69 -8.65 -23.76
CA GLY A 141 -11.26 -7.31 -23.95
C GLY A 141 -12.44 -6.96 -23.02
N GLN A 142 -12.63 -7.69 -21.92
CA GLN A 142 -13.74 -7.49 -20.99
C GLN A 142 -13.55 -6.24 -20.12
N SER A 143 -12.33 -5.97 -19.68
CA SER A 143 -12.02 -4.81 -18.85
C SER A 143 -12.09 -3.50 -19.65
N VAL A 144 -12.97 -2.62 -19.22
CA VAL A 144 -13.06 -1.25 -19.78
C VAL A 144 -11.77 -0.47 -19.50
N ALA A 145 -11.14 -0.68 -18.32
CA ALA A 145 -9.91 0.02 -17.97
C ALA A 145 -8.76 -0.37 -18.90
N ILE A 146 -8.54 -1.66 -19.14
CA ILE A 146 -7.48 -2.15 -20.05
C ILE A 146 -7.69 -1.63 -21.46
N ARG A 147 -8.92 -1.68 -21.96
CA ARG A 147 -9.27 -1.18 -23.29
C ARG A 147 -9.02 0.32 -23.44
N ASP A 148 -9.42 1.11 -22.44
CA ASP A 148 -9.27 2.56 -22.49
C ASP A 148 -7.79 2.95 -22.34
N ASN A 149 -7.00 2.25 -21.50
CA ASN A 149 -5.57 2.44 -21.39
C ASN A 149 -4.84 2.11 -22.70
N LEU A 150 -5.22 1.03 -23.39
CA LEU A 150 -4.67 0.69 -24.70
C LEU A 150 -4.98 1.78 -25.74
N ARG A 151 -6.23 2.26 -25.80
CA ARG A 151 -6.60 3.36 -26.70
C ARG A 151 -5.79 4.62 -26.45
N LEU A 152 -5.60 4.97 -25.18
CA LEU A 152 -4.81 6.12 -24.81
C LEU A 152 -3.34 5.96 -25.24
N ALA A 153 -2.73 4.80 -24.99
CA ALA A 153 -1.35 4.55 -25.40
C ALA A 153 -1.18 4.66 -26.93
N LEU A 154 -2.13 4.13 -27.71
CA LEU A 154 -2.12 4.23 -29.17
C LEU A 154 -2.27 5.68 -29.65
N ALA A 155 -3.21 6.45 -29.06
CA ALA A 155 -3.39 7.85 -29.40
C ALA A 155 -2.15 8.70 -29.06
N LYS A 156 -1.49 8.44 -27.93
CA LYS A 156 -0.21 9.11 -27.58
C LYS A 156 0.90 8.79 -28.58
N MET A 157 0.97 7.55 -29.08
CA MET A 157 1.94 7.17 -30.13
C MET A 157 1.69 7.92 -31.45
N GLU A 158 0.45 8.00 -31.89
CA GLU A 158 0.07 8.72 -33.10
C GLU A 158 0.38 10.21 -32.98
N ASN A 159 0.02 10.83 -31.86
CA ASN A 159 0.30 12.26 -31.62
C ASN A 159 1.79 12.56 -31.52
N SER A 160 2.62 11.64 -31.03
CA SER A 160 4.07 11.83 -30.98
C SER A 160 4.72 11.83 -32.37
N GLN A 161 4.06 11.24 -33.38
CA GLN A 161 4.52 11.25 -34.77
C GLN A 161 4.14 12.55 -35.51
N TYR A 162 3.11 13.28 -35.04
CA TYR A 162 2.60 14.48 -35.72
C TYR A 162 3.02 15.82 -35.10
N GLY A 163 3.90 15.81 -34.07
CA GLY A 163 4.47 17.02 -33.51
C GLY A 163 3.80 17.55 -32.24
N SER A 164 4.59 18.21 -31.48
CA SER A 164 4.61 18.61 -30.10
C SER A 164 3.53 19.57 -29.56
N GLU A 165 2.30 19.60 -30.05
CA GLU A 165 1.36 20.69 -29.71
C GLU A 165 0.19 20.36 -28.78
N LEU A 166 0.05 19.14 -28.29
CA LEU A 166 -0.98 18.82 -27.30
C LEU A 166 -0.38 18.10 -26.08
N GLN A 167 0.23 18.85 -25.18
CA GLN A 167 0.44 18.40 -23.82
C GLN A 167 -0.92 18.32 -23.11
N GLN A 168 -1.66 17.25 -23.36
CA GLN A 168 -2.78 16.91 -22.49
C GLN A 168 -2.21 16.32 -21.21
N GLU A 169 -2.41 17.00 -20.10
CA GLU A 169 -2.16 16.44 -18.77
C GLU A 169 -3.14 15.30 -18.53
N TYR A 170 -2.61 14.18 -18.05
CA TYR A 170 -3.40 13.01 -17.71
C TYR A 170 -3.38 12.76 -16.22
N LYS A 171 -4.49 12.26 -15.71
CA LYS A 171 -4.67 11.92 -14.30
C LYS A 171 -4.81 10.41 -14.17
N LEU A 172 -4.06 9.84 -13.25
CA LEU A 172 -4.21 8.46 -12.85
C LEU A 172 -5.47 8.29 -12.00
N VAL A 173 -6.39 7.43 -12.43
CA VAL A 173 -7.62 7.11 -11.71
C VAL A 173 -7.65 5.62 -11.43
N ARG A 174 -7.78 5.27 -10.16
CA ARG A 174 -7.94 3.90 -9.75
C ARG A 174 -9.37 3.42 -10.00
N ARG A 175 -9.51 2.18 -10.46
CA ARG A 175 -10.81 1.55 -10.71
C ARG A 175 -10.81 0.15 -10.10
N GLY A 176 -11.59 -0.02 -9.04
CA GLY A 176 -11.57 -1.28 -8.28
C GLY A 176 -10.36 -1.41 -7.36
N SER A 177 -10.05 -2.62 -6.95
CA SER A 177 -8.99 -2.92 -5.97
C SER A 177 -7.58 -2.84 -6.54
N SER A 178 -7.39 -3.04 -7.84
CA SER A 178 -6.07 -3.26 -8.42
C SER A 178 -5.84 -2.66 -9.81
N ASP A 179 -6.88 -2.19 -10.52
CA ASP A 179 -6.75 -1.61 -11.86
C ASP A 179 -6.56 -0.10 -11.84
N PHE A 180 -5.64 0.39 -12.66
CA PHE A 180 -5.43 1.82 -12.89
C PHE A 180 -5.85 2.22 -14.31
N LEU A 181 -6.52 3.37 -14.41
CA LEU A 181 -6.96 4.01 -15.64
C LEU A 181 -6.33 5.40 -15.76
N ILE A 182 -5.81 5.71 -16.93
CA ILE A 182 -5.27 7.04 -17.23
C ILE A 182 -6.38 7.85 -17.92
N ARG A 183 -6.72 9.02 -17.37
CA ARG A 183 -7.71 9.94 -17.95
C ARG A 183 -7.13 11.31 -18.22
N PRO A 184 -7.52 11.99 -19.31
CA PRO A 184 -7.15 13.37 -19.53
C PRO A 184 -7.73 14.26 -18.42
N THR A 185 -6.96 15.24 -17.95
CA THR A 185 -7.44 16.33 -17.12
C THR A 185 -8.13 17.35 -18.04
N GLN A 186 -9.37 17.70 -17.71
CA GLN A 186 -10.11 18.75 -18.41
C GLN A 186 -9.62 20.13 -17.97
#